data_e5bc35a6c51339eb646adaef4a055714
#
_entry.id   e5bc35a6c51339eb646adaef4a055714
#
_cell.length_a   1.000
_cell.length_b   1.000
_cell.length_c   1.000
_cell.angle_alpha   90.00
_cell.angle_beta   90.00
_cell.angle_gamma   90.00
#
_symmetry.space_group_name_H-M   'P 1'
#
loop_
_entity.id
_entity.type
_entity.pdbx_description
1 polymer ?
#
loop_
_entity_poly.entity_id
_entity_poly.type
_entity_poly.pdbx_seq_one_letter_code
_entity_poly.pdbx_strand_id
1 'polypeptide(L)'
;MDKVIGIDLGGTSIYGGLIDKEGNILKRASRDTKSAKGRKEVLKLISETIKELIQEDVLAIAIGSPGFINSEEGKVLEVGGNIEGWANTDIKGELSKEFPNTPIFVENDANVAALCEKWIGAAKDFKSFVMITLGTGLGGAIYIEKQGLLTGHNFQGAELGHSILFPKGRQCNCGQRGCVEEYISGTAVENIYFELTGERKEGKEIFKLLKEDKIAKKVIEDFAENLAIYLVSLKNILDPQGIVIGGGVINSKEYWWDKMISYYREYSNNPKGMKIVPAVYLNDAGMIGAGKIAFDKASQNK
;
A
#
# COMPACT_ATOMS: atom_id res chain seq x y z
N MET A 1 7.99 4.73 28.68
CA MET A 1 7.73 5.52 27.45
C MET A 1 6.62 4.80 26.69
N ASP A 2 5.60 5.50 26.28
CA ASP A 2 4.47 4.87 25.56
C ASP A 2 4.97 4.21 24.26
N LYS A 3 4.62 2.96 24.05
CA LYS A 3 5.01 2.16 22.88
C LYS A 3 3.80 1.43 22.31
N VAL A 4 3.86 1.13 21.04
CA VAL A 4 2.86 0.33 20.33
C VAL A 4 3.54 -0.71 19.45
N ILE A 5 2.79 -1.72 19.02
CA ILE A 5 3.25 -2.67 18.02
C ILE A 5 2.50 -2.39 16.71
N GLY A 6 3.25 -2.18 15.64
CA GLY A 6 2.74 -2.14 14.27
C GLY A 6 3.16 -3.39 13.51
N ILE A 7 2.21 -4.03 12.84
CA ILE A 7 2.44 -5.18 11.98
C ILE A 7 2.03 -4.81 10.54
N ASP A 8 2.88 -5.16 9.59
CA ASP A 8 2.61 -5.10 8.16
C ASP A 8 2.55 -6.52 7.61
N LEU A 9 1.37 -6.96 7.20
CA LEU A 9 1.13 -8.26 6.60
C LEU A 9 1.16 -8.15 5.09
N GLY A 10 2.26 -8.55 4.48
CA GLY A 10 2.34 -8.72 3.04
C GLY A 10 2.09 -10.16 2.58
N GLY A 11 1.90 -10.36 1.28
CA GLY A 11 1.72 -11.70 0.70
C GLY A 11 2.90 -12.65 0.89
N THR A 12 4.11 -12.14 1.04
CA THR A 12 5.36 -12.91 1.20
C THR A 12 5.98 -12.79 2.57
N SER A 13 5.82 -11.65 3.23
CA SER A 13 6.52 -11.34 4.49
C SER A 13 5.60 -10.64 5.47
N ILE A 14 5.79 -10.93 6.75
CA ILE A 14 5.21 -10.22 7.89
C ILE A 14 6.34 -9.41 8.51
N TYR A 15 6.16 -8.10 8.61
CA TYR A 15 7.07 -7.19 9.32
C TYR A 15 6.39 -6.66 10.57
N GLY A 16 7.10 -6.67 11.68
CA GLY A 16 6.63 -6.14 12.95
C GLY A 16 7.62 -5.16 13.55
N GLY A 17 7.13 -4.10 14.18
CA GLY A 17 7.91 -3.11 14.89
C GLY A 17 7.33 -2.72 16.23
N LEU A 18 8.20 -2.62 17.24
CA LEU A 18 7.93 -1.89 18.46
C LEU A 18 8.25 -0.43 18.21
N ILE A 19 7.28 0.47 18.32
CA ILE A 19 7.34 1.85 17.80
C ILE A 19 7.06 2.82 18.96
N ASP A 20 7.85 3.90 19.03
CA ASP A 20 7.62 5.01 19.97
C ASP A 20 6.69 6.08 19.38
N LYS A 21 6.33 7.07 20.19
CA LYS A 21 5.42 8.16 19.80
C LYS A 21 6.00 9.14 18.77
N GLU A 22 7.28 9.09 18.52
CA GLU A 22 7.98 9.83 17.46
C GLU A 22 8.01 9.05 16.12
N GLY A 23 7.56 7.78 16.11
CA GLY A 23 7.60 6.90 14.93
C GLY A 23 8.90 6.15 14.76
N ASN A 24 9.81 6.18 15.75
CA ASN A 24 11.05 5.41 15.68
C ASN A 24 10.77 3.93 15.98
N ILE A 25 11.41 3.05 15.20
CA ILE A 25 11.34 1.61 15.40
C ILE A 25 12.41 1.20 16.43
N LEU A 26 11.97 0.82 17.64
CA LEU A 26 12.84 0.43 18.74
C LEU A 26 13.30 -1.03 18.62
N LYS A 27 12.44 -1.90 18.07
CA LYS A 27 12.75 -3.32 17.83
C LYS A 27 12.00 -3.79 16.59
N ARG A 28 12.60 -4.71 15.84
CA ARG A 28 12.02 -5.33 14.65
C ARG A 28 11.88 -6.83 14.81
N ALA A 29 10.85 -7.39 14.19
CA ALA A 29 10.68 -8.82 13.95
C ALA A 29 10.19 -9.03 12.52
N SER A 30 10.57 -10.13 11.89
CA SER A 30 10.08 -10.46 10.54
C SER A 30 9.96 -11.97 10.34
N ARG A 31 9.00 -12.38 9.52
CA ARG A 31 8.75 -13.77 9.15
C ARG A 31 8.24 -13.87 7.71
N ASP A 32 8.49 -15.02 7.09
CA ASP A 32 7.80 -15.37 5.84
C ASP A 32 6.31 -15.58 6.13
N THR A 33 5.43 -14.99 5.33
CA THR A 33 3.96 -15.10 5.49
C THR A 33 3.49 -16.54 5.31
N LYS A 34 4.17 -17.34 4.45
CA LYS A 34 3.73 -18.70 4.09
C LYS A 34 2.26 -18.74 3.64
N SER A 35 1.88 -17.78 2.81
CA SER A 35 0.50 -17.52 2.37
C SER A 35 -0.23 -18.74 1.82
N ALA A 36 0.47 -19.65 1.13
CA ALA A 36 -0.06 -20.92 0.64
C ALA A 36 -0.45 -21.92 1.74
N LYS A 37 -0.02 -21.71 3.00
CA LYS A 37 -0.45 -22.54 4.14
C LYS A 37 -1.77 -22.06 4.75
N GLY A 38 -2.30 -20.97 4.26
CA GLY A 38 -3.61 -20.44 4.56
C GLY A 38 -3.74 -19.72 5.90
N ARG A 39 -4.96 -19.26 6.16
CA ARG A 39 -5.35 -18.38 7.25
C ARG A 39 -4.79 -18.75 8.63
N LYS A 40 -4.89 -20.02 9.02
CA LYS A 40 -4.48 -20.44 10.38
C LYS A 40 -2.99 -20.25 10.63
N GLU A 41 -2.16 -20.61 9.64
CA GLU A 41 -0.71 -20.45 9.76
C GLU A 41 -0.33 -18.97 9.76
N VAL A 42 -0.97 -18.15 8.92
CA VAL A 42 -0.70 -16.71 8.88
C VAL A 42 -1.04 -16.03 10.20
N LEU A 43 -2.21 -16.31 10.79
CA LEU A 43 -2.58 -15.81 12.13
C LEU A 43 -1.59 -16.22 13.21
N LYS A 44 -1.14 -17.47 13.19
CA LYS A 44 -0.11 -17.97 14.11
C LYS A 44 1.20 -17.19 13.96
N LEU A 45 1.65 -16.96 12.72
CA LEU A 45 2.89 -16.21 12.45
C LEU A 45 2.78 -14.73 12.87
N ILE A 46 1.62 -14.10 12.70
CA ILE A 46 1.35 -12.77 13.24
C ILE A 46 1.46 -12.78 14.77
N SER A 47 0.80 -13.73 15.44
CA SER A 47 0.88 -13.88 16.90
C SER A 47 2.31 -14.08 17.39
N GLU A 48 3.10 -14.95 16.75
CA GLU A 48 4.51 -15.16 17.08
C GLU A 48 5.35 -13.89 16.86
N THR A 49 5.05 -13.07 15.84
CA THR A 49 5.72 -11.78 15.62
C THR A 49 5.39 -10.80 16.75
N ILE A 50 4.13 -10.74 17.17
CA ILE A 50 3.70 -9.91 18.30
C ILE A 50 4.38 -10.37 19.60
N LYS A 51 4.41 -11.68 19.90
CA LYS A 51 5.05 -12.24 21.09
C LYS A 51 6.54 -11.89 21.20
N GLU A 52 7.22 -11.78 20.07
CA GLU A 52 8.62 -11.36 20.05
C GLU A 52 8.81 -9.88 20.41
N LEU A 53 7.81 -9.03 20.11
CA LEU A 53 7.88 -7.58 20.28
C LEU A 53 7.23 -7.07 21.56
N ILE A 54 6.25 -7.82 22.12
CA ILE A 54 5.41 -7.34 23.22
C ILE A 54 6.19 -7.14 24.50
N GLN A 55 5.87 -6.05 25.21
CA GLN A 55 6.41 -5.66 26.52
C GLN A 55 5.24 -5.17 27.38
N GLU A 56 5.45 -5.04 28.69
CA GLU A 56 4.40 -4.64 29.66
C GLU A 56 3.82 -3.24 29.38
N ASP A 57 4.62 -2.33 28.79
CA ASP A 57 4.24 -0.95 28.50
C ASP A 57 3.71 -0.73 27.07
N VAL A 58 3.35 -1.79 26.34
CA VAL A 58 2.71 -1.70 25.01
C VAL A 58 1.24 -1.31 25.16
N LEU A 59 0.87 -0.14 24.62
CA LEU A 59 -0.48 0.41 24.74
C LEU A 59 -1.49 -0.28 23.82
N ALA A 60 -1.10 -0.65 22.62
CA ALA A 60 -1.96 -1.26 21.60
C ALA A 60 -1.14 -1.94 20.52
N ILE A 61 -1.81 -2.78 19.73
CA ILE A 61 -1.30 -3.46 18.54
C ILE A 61 -2.15 -3.04 17.36
N ALA A 62 -1.54 -2.73 16.21
CA ALA A 62 -2.28 -2.58 14.97
C ALA A 62 -1.64 -3.37 13.83
N ILE A 63 -2.47 -3.86 12.92
CA ILE A 63 -2.10 -4.71 11.80
C ILE A 63 -2.58 -4.07 10.49
N GLY A 64 -1.65 -3.79 9.57
CA GLY A 64 -1.95 -3.55 8.16
C GLY A 64 -2.10 -4.89 7.45
N SER A 65 -3.20 -5.09 6.75
CA SER A 65 -3.54 -6.35 6.09
C SER A 65 -3.99 -6.12 4.65
N PRO A 66 -3.66 -7.00 3.71
CA PRO A 66 -4.24 -6.95 2.37
C PRO A 66 -5.74 -7.27 2.41
N GLY A 67 -6.47 -6.71 1.47
CA GLY A 67 -7.91 -6.91 1.26
C GLY A 67 -8.78 -5.77 1.77
N PHE A 68 -10.10 -5.93 1.60
CA PHE A 68 -11.08 -4.99 2.13
C PHE A 68 -11.25 -5.23 3.63
N ILE A 69 -10.90 -4.24 4.43
CA ILE A 69 -10.87 -4.38 5.87
C ILE A 69 -12.01 -3.58 6.49
N ASN A 70 -12.93 -4.28 7.17
CA ASN A 70 -13.81 -3.63 8.13
C ASN A 70 -12.98 -3.24 9.36
N SER A 71 -12.46 -2.03 9.38
CA SER A 71 -11.57 -1.55 10.45
C SER A 71 -12.29 -1.33 11.78
N GLU A 72 -13.60 -1.23 11.81
CA GLU A 72 -14.41 -1.14 13.03
C GLU A 72 -14.44 -2.49 13.75
N GLU A 73 -14.69 -3.56 13.00
CA GLU A 73 -14.71 -4.93 13.54
C GLU A 73 -13.33 -5.61 13.56
N GLY A 74 -12.38 -5.15 12.75
CA GLY A 74 -11.06 -5.77 12.58
C GLY A 74 -11.09 -7.06 11.78
N LYS A 75 -11.97 -7.09 10.75
CA LYS A 75 -12.22 -8.26 9.88
C LYS A 75 -11.84 -8.00 8.44
N VAL A 76 -11.34 -9.03 7.78
CA VAL A 76 -11.16 -9.07 6.34
C VAL A 76 -12.50 -9.43 5.69
N LEU A 77 -13.03 -8.57 4.82
CA LEU A 77 -14.28 -8.84 4.09
C LEU A 77 -14.00 -9.67 2.84
N GLU A 78 -13.12 -9.17 1.99
CA GLU A 78 -12.70 -9.81 0.74
C GLU A 78 -11.21 -9.57 0.50
N VAL A 79 -10.60 -10.41 -0.34
CA VAL A 79 -9.18 -10.29 -0.69
C VAL A 79 -8.93 -10.85 -2.10
N GLY A 80 -8.01 -10.25 -2.82
CA GLY A 80 -7.58 -10.65 -4.16
C GLY A 80 -6.69 -11.89 -4.25
N GLY A 81 -6.87 -12.91 -3.39
CA GLY A 81 -6.24 -14.22 -3.53
C GLY A 81 -4.79 -14.35 -3.03
N ASN A 82 -4.22 -13.36 -2.36
CA ASN A 82 -2.82 -13.38 -1.91
C ASN A 82 -2.54 -14.36 -0.76
N ILE A 83 -3.55 -14.70 0.05
CA ILE A 83 -3.47 -15.63 1.18
C ILE A 83 -4.67 -16.57 1.11
N GLU A 84 -4.42 -17.88 1.12
CA GLU A 84 -5.49 -18.88 1.03
C GLU A 84 -6.46 -18.78 2.22
N GLY A 85 -7.76 -18.65 1.91
CA GLY A 85 -8.84 -18.57 2.92
C GLY A 85 -8.82 -17.30 3.78
N TRP A 86 -8.16 -16.21 3.34
CA TRP A 86 -8.05 -14.97 4.11
C TRP A 86 -9.35 -14.17 4.19
N ALA A 87 -10.20 -14.24 3.17
CA ALA A 87 -11.52 -13.63 3.20
C ALA A 87 -12.33 -14.10 4.43
N ASN A 88 -13.12 -13.19 5.00
CA ASN A 88 -13.93 -13.41 6.21
C ASN A 88 -13.10 -13.80 7.45
N THR A 89 -11.83 -13.41 7.53
CA THR A 89 -10.99 -13.62 8.71
C THR A 89 -11.24 -12.55 9.76
N ASP A 90 -11.61 -12.97 10.97
CA ASP A 90 -11.70 -12.09 12.15
C ASP A 90 -10.32 -11.98 12.82
N ILE A 91 -9.46 -11.11 12.27
CA ILE A 91 -8.08 -10.93 12.76
C ILE A 91 -8.10 -10.45 14.21
N LYS A 92 -8.89 -9.41 14.49
CA LYS A 92 -8.99 -8.83 15.83
C LYS A 92 -9.50 -9.84 16.85
N GLY A 93 -10.59 -10.55 16.54
CA GLY A 93 -11.17 -11.54 17.45
C GLY A 93 -10.23 -12.70 17.74
N GLU A 94 -9.52 -13.22 16.72
CA GLU A 94 -8.58 -14.34 16.93
C GLU A 94 -7.36 -13.92 17.75
N LEU A 95 -6.75 -12.78 17.45
CA LEU A 95 -5.58 -12.32 18.20
C LEU A 95 -5.91 -11.80 19.60
N SER A 96 -7.11 -11.24 19.84
CA SER A 96 -7.54 -10.81 21.17
C SER A 96 -7.68 -11.97 22.16
N LYS A 97 -7.84 -13.21 21.70
CA LYS A 97 -7.83 -14.39 22.57
C LYS A 97 -6.45 -14.62 23.19
N GLU A 98 -5.38 -14.28 22.45
CA GLU A 98 -4.00 -14.45 22.92
C GLU A 98 -3.44 -13.21 23.63
N PHE A 99 -3.97 -12.01 23.29
CA PHE A 99 -3.55 -10.72 23.86
C PHE A 99 -4.74 -9.98 24.51
N PRO A 100 -5.41 -10.56 25.53
CA PRO A 100 -6.67 -10.02 26.05
C PRO A 100 -6.52 -8.65 26.73
N ASN A 101 -5.33 -8.28 27.17
CA ASN A 101 -5.06 -7.02 27.87
C ASN A 101 -4.55 -5.91 26.95
N THR A 102 -4.36 -6.18 25.65
CA THR A 102 -3.81 -5.22 24.70
C THR A 102 -4.81 -5.00 23.55
N PRO A 103 -5.35 -3.79 23.38
CA PRO A 103 -6.26 -3.48 22.28
C PRO A 103 -5.64 -3.77 20.91
N ILE A 104 -6.43 -4.37 19.99
CA ILE A 104 -6.00 -4.73 18.65
C ILE A 104 -6.84 -4.00 17.61
N PHE A 105 -6.16 -3.43 16.61
CA PHE A 105 -6.76 -2.72 15.49
C PHE A 105 -6.27 -3.32 14.17
N VAL A 106 -7.10 -3.25 13.14
CA VAL A 106 -6.76 -3.77 11.80
C VAL A 106 -7.17 -2.74 10.77
N GLU A 107 -6.32 -2.52 9.79
CA GLU A 107 -6.57 -1.59 8.66
C GLU A 107 -5.99 -2.18 7.37
N ASN A 108 -6.38 -1.63 6.23
CA ASN A 108 -5.80 -1.97 4.94
C ASN A 108 -4.33 -1.54 4.84
N ASP A 109 -3.51 -2.31 4.11
CA ASP A 109 -2.06 -2.11 3.94
C ASP A 109 -1.69 -0.77 3.27
N ALA A 110 -2.42 -0.35 2.23
CA ALA A 110 -2.19 0.95 1.58
C ALA A 110 -2.60 2.12 2.50
N ASN A 111 -3.65 1.94 3.29
CA ASN A 111 -4.11 2.91 4.26
C ASN A 111 -3.07 3.14 5.37
N VAL A 112 -2.48 2.07 5.93
CA VAL A 112 -1.42 2.23 6.94
C VAL A 112 -0.18 2.88 6.33
N ALA A 113 0.20 2.53 5.10
CA ALA A 113 1.31 3.19 4.42
C ALA A 113 1.07 4.70 4.25
N ALA A 114 -0.15 5.11 3.89
CA ALA A 114 -0.52 6.52 3.80
C ALA A 114 -0.43 7.23 5.15
N LEU A 115 -0.85 6.59 6.24
CA LEU A 115 -0.75 7.17 7.58
C LEU A 115 0.70 7.35 8.04
N CYS A 116 1.60 6.45 7.68
CA CYS A 116 3.03 6.64 7.90
C CYS A 116 3.55 7.92 7.21
N GLU A 117 3.26 8.05 5.91
CA GLU A 117 3.68 9.22 5.13
C GLU A 117 3.02 10.52 5.63
N LYS A 118 1.80 10.45 6.16
CA LYS A 118 1.15 11.59 6.83
C LYS A 118 1.78 11.94 8.17
N TRP A 119 2.17 10.96 8.95
CA TRP A 119 2.69 11.18 10.30
C TRP A 119 4.09 11.77 10.28
N ILE A 120 5.02 11.11 9.59
CA ILE A 120 6.45 11.41 9.64
C ILE A 120 7.12 11.46 8.26
N GLY A 121 6.38 11.23 7.16
CA GLY A 121 6.90 11.10 5.82
C GLY A 121 6.62 12.27 4.88
N ALA A 122 6.53 11.96 3.58
CA ALA A 122 6.40 12.93 2.49
C ALA A 122 5.11 13.76 2.53
N ALA A 123 4.05 13.25 3.16
CA ALA A 123 2.75 13.92 3.27
C ALA A 123 2.53 14.66 4.60
N LYS A 124 3.55 14.80 5.45
CA LYS A 124 3.43 15.38 6.80
C LYS A 124 2.70 16.72 6.79
N ASP A 125 3.00 17.59 5.85
CA ASP A 125 2.42 18.93 5.74
C ASP A 125 1.22 19.01 4.78
N PHE A 126 0.79 17.89 4.18
CA PHE A 126 -0.37 17.89 3.28
C PHE A 126 -1.67 17.78 4.07
N LYS A 127 -2.64 18.63 3.75
CA LYS A 127 -3.99 18.58 4.31
C LYS A 127 -4.85 17.53 3.62
N SER A 128 -4.62 17.30 2.34
CA SER A 128 -5.22 16.23 1.56
C SER A 128 -4.20 15.66 0.60
N PHE A 129 -4.16 14.35 0.49
CA PHE A 129 -3.27 13.68 -0.47
C PHE A 129 -3.83 12.32 -0.86
N VAL A 130 -3.31 11.82 -1.97
CA VAL A 130 -3.51 10.46 -2.44
C VAL A 130 -2.19 9.71 -2.28
N MET A 131 -2.23 8.53 -1.68
CA MET A 131 -1.14 7.57 -1.69
C MET A 131 -1.38 6.54 -2.79
N ILE A 132 -0.36 6.27 -3.59
CA ILE A 132 -0.33 5.19 -4.59
C ILE A 132 0.85 4.29 -4.25
N THR A 133 0.61 3.01 -4.06
CA THR A 133 1.66 2.01 -3.86
C THR A 133 1.81 1.15 -5.11
N LEU A 134 2.91 1.31 -5.82
CA LEU A 134 3.26 0.56 -7.03
C LEU A 134 4.16 -0.63 -6.66
N GLY A 135 3.57 -1.81 -6.62
CA GLY A 135 4.23 -3.07 -6.29
C GLY A 135 3.88 -4.17 -7.28
N THR A 136 3.62 -5.38 -6.80
CA THR A 136 3.02 -6.49 -7.58
C THR A 136 1.71 -6.03 -8.21
N GLY A 137 0.84 -5.37 -7.41
CA GLY A 137 -0.35 -4.67 -7.85
C GLY A 137 -0.22 -3.15 -7.65
N LEU A 138 -1.38 -2.49 -7.59
CA LEU A 138 -1.52 -1.07 -7.29
C LEU A 138 -2.48 -0.89 -6.12
N GLY A 139 -1.94 -0.51 -4.96
CA GLY A 139 -2.74 -0.08 -3.82
C GLY A 139 -2.96 1.44 -3.81
N GLY A 140 -4.00 1.87 -3.11
CA GLY A 140 -4.33 3.27 -2.97
C GLY A 140 -4.89 3.63 -1.61
N ALA A 141 -4.67 4.88 -1.20
CA ALA A 141 -5.33 5.49 -0.06
C ALA A 141 -5.58 6.98 -0.34
N ILE A 142 -6.67 7.50 0.20
CA ILE A 142 -7.01 8.92 0.13
C ILE A 142 -7.13 9.43 1.56
N TYR A 143 -6.39 10.49 1.87
CA TYR A 143 -6.43 11.17 3.16
C TYR A 143 -6.95 12.60 3.00
N ILE A 144 -7.93 12.96 3.83
CA ILE A 144 -8.51 14.30 3.87
C ILE A 144 -8.44 14.80 5.31
N GLU A 145 -7.86 15.99 5.53
CA GLU A 145 -7.78 16.62 6.86
C GLU A 145 -9.16 16.69 7.52
N LYS A 146 -9.26 16.36 8.80
CA LYS A 146 -10.47 16.26 9.62
C LYS A 146 -11.37 15.04 9.34
N GLN A 147 -11.29 14.41 8.18
CA GLN A 147 -12.03 13.16 7.88
C GLN A 147 -11.15 11.92 8.09
N GLY A 148 -9.84 12.08 7.93
CA GLY A 148 -8.89 10.95 7.95
C GLY A 148 -8.85 10.21 6.61
N LEU A 149 -8.70 8.90 6.68
CA LEU A 149 -8.71 8.01 5.53
C LEU A 149 -10.12 7.85 4.95
N LEU A 150 -10.23 7.86 3.63
CA LEU A 150 -11.46 7.55 2.93
C LEU A 150 -11.65 6.03 2.82
N THR A 151 -12.32 5.44 3.78
CA THR A 151 -12.59 3.98 3.80
C THR A 151 -13.81 3.58 2.96
N GLY A 152 -14.72 4.53 2.68
CA GLY A 152 -15.98 4.27 1.96
C GLY A 152 -17.02 3.56 2.83
N HIS A 153 -18.24 3.42 2.29
CA HIS A 153 -19.36 2.80 3.02
C HIS A 153 -19.17 1.29 3.22
N ASN A 154 -18.55 0.63 2.24
CA ASN A 154 -18.33 -0.82 2.26
C ASN A 154 -16.85 -1.19 2.48
N PHE A 155 -16.05 -0.27 3.05
CA PHE A 155 -14.62 -0.43 3.25
C PHE A 155 -13.82 -0.71 1.95
N GLN A 156 -14.33 -0.23 0.81
CA GLN A 156 -13.71 -0.32 -0.52
C GLN A 156 -13.30 1.06 -1.05
N GLY A 157 -13.20 2.05 -0.18
CA GLY A 157 -12.74 3.38 -0.54
C GLY A 157 -11.29 3.36 -1.00
N ALA A 158 -10.99 4.16 -2.01
CA ALA A 158 -9.63 4.29 -2.56
C ALA A 158 -9.03 3.02 -3.20
N GLU A 159 -9.85 2.10 -3.71
CA GLU A 159 -9.43 0.99 -4.57
C GLU A 159 -8.93 1.50 -5.94
N LEU A 160 -7.86 2.28 -5.89
CA LEU A 160 -7.35 3.06 -7.01
C LEU A 160 -6.87 2.18 -8.17
N GLY A 161 -6.29 1.01 -7.87
CA GLY A 161 -5.80 0.06 -8.87
C GLY A 161 -6.90 -0.51 -9.75
N HIS A 162 -8.13 -0.53 -9.26
CA HIS A 162 -9.29 -1.07 -9.99
C HIS A 162 -10.13 -0.02 -10.71
N SER A 163 -9.70 1.25 -10.71
CA SER A 163 -10.25 2.27 -11.63
C SER A 163 -9.99 1.86 -13.08
N ILE A 164 -10.93 2.10 -13.97
CA ILE A 164 -10.81 1.72 -15.39
C ILE A 164 -10.02 2.81 -16.13
N LEU A 165 -8.83 2.46 -16.62
CA LEU A 165 -8.01 3.33 -17.47
C LEU A 165 -8.38 3.15 -18.95
N PHE A 166 -8.53 1.89 -19.39
CA PHE A 166 -8.86 1.55 -20.76
C PHE A 166 -10.13 0.69 -20.82
N PRO A 167 -11.29 1.24 -21.18
CA PRO A 167 -12.51 0.46 -21.32
C PRO A 167 -12.32 -0.75 -22.26
N LYS A 168 -12.75 -1.94 -21.82
CA LYS A 168 -12.57 -3.23 -22.55
C LYS A 168 -11.11 -3.66 -22.72
N GLY A 169 -10.17 -3.03 -21.99
CA GLY A 169 -8.74 -3.36 -22.01
C GLY A 169 -8.40 -4.73 -21.40
N ARG A 170 -7.21 -4.80 -20.78
CA ARG A 170 -6.65 -6.04 -20.21
C ARG A 170 -7.58 -6.61 -19.13
N GLN A 171 -7.63 -7.94 -19.04
CA GLN A 171 -8.39 -8.64 -18.00
C GLN A 171 -7.68 -8.42 -16.65
N CYS A 172 -8.43 -8.03 -15.62
CA CYS A 172 -7.94 -7.91 -14.25
C CYS A 172 -8.45 -9.06 -13.38
N ASN A 173 -7.66 -9.43 -12.38
CA ASN A 173 -8.01 -10.47 -11.41
C ASN A 173 -9.25 -10.13 -10.57
N CYS A 174 -9.60 -8.84 -10.44
CA CYS A 174 -10.84 -8.40 -9.79
C CYS A 174 -12.12 -8.71 -10.60
N GLY A 175 -11.99 -9.28 -11.81
CA GLY A 175 -13.09 -9.58 -12.72
C GLY A 175 -13.42 -8.48 -13.73
N GLN A 176 -12.93 -7.27 -13.53
CA GLN A 176 -13.10 -6.14 -14.46
C GLN A 176 -12.11 -6.21 -15.62
N ARG A 177 -12.29 -5.33 -16.61
CA ARG A 177 -11.37 -5.15 -17.72
C ARG A 177 -10.91 -3.71 -17.79
N GLY A 178 -9.59 -3.53 -18.00
CA GLY A 178 -8.97 -2.21 -18.19
C GLY A 178 -8.60 -1.48 -16.92
N CYS A 179 -8.51 -2.18 -15.79
CA CYS A 179 -8.05 -1.62 -14.52
C CYS A 179 -6.66 -0.99 -14.67
N VAL A 180 -6.45 0.13 -14.00
CA VAL A 180 -5.17 0.85 -13.96
C VAL A 180 -4.00 -0.06 -13.59
N GLU A 181 -4.19 -0.95 -12.63
CA GLU A 181 -3.19 -1.92 -12.14
C GLU A 181 -2.56 -2.73 -13.27
N GLU A 182 -3.35 -3.12 -14.28
CA GLU A 182 -2.90 -3.95 -15.42
C GLU A 182 -1.98 -3.19 -16.40
N TYR A 183 -1.70 -1.91 -16.14
CA TYR A 183 -0.87 -1.03 -16.99
C TYR A 183 0.28 -0.37 -16.24
N ILE A 184 0.14 -0.12 -14.94
CA ILE A 184 1.13 0.64 -14.17
C ILE A 184 1.60 -0.03 -12.86
N SER A 185 1.37 -1.34 -12.69
CA SER A 185 2.01 -2.12 -11.62
C SER A 185 3.33 -2.75 -12.09
N GLY A 186 4.12 -3.26 -11.13
CA GLY A 186 5.34 -4.02 -11.45
C GLY A 186 5.03 -5.26 -12.28
N THR A 187 3.98 -6.02 -11.90
CA THR A 187 3.53 -7.19 -12.67
C THR A 187 3.03 -6.81 -14.07
N ALA A 188 2.40 -5.65 -14.22
CA ALA A 188 1.98 -5.17 -15.54
C ALA A 188 3.19 -4.95 -16.46
N VAL A 189 4.26 -4.33 -15.96
CA VAL A 189 5.51 -4.14 -16.72
C VAL A 189 6.09 -5.49 -17.16
N GLU A 190 6.14 -6.48 -16.28
CA GLU A 190 6.63 -7.83 -16.57
C GLU A 190 5.78 -8.55 -17.62
N ASN A 191 4.46 -8.51 -17.45
CA ASN A 191 3.52 -9.18 -18.35
C ASN A 191 3.53 -8.54 -19.75
N ILE A 192 3.52 -7.21 -19.84
CA ILE A 192 3.54 -6.51 -21.12
C ILE A 192 4.87 -6.79 -21.85
N TYR A 193 6.00 -6.76 -21.14
CA TYR A 193 7.29 -7.10 -21.73
C TYR A 193 7.32 -8.56 -22.25
N PHE A 194 6.83 -9.50 -21.44
CA PHE A 194 6.72 -10.90 -21.86
C PHE A 194 5.85 -11.10 -23.10
N GLU A 195 4.70 -10.45 -23.16
CA GLU A 195 3.80 -10.53 -24.33
C GLU A 195 4.45 -10.03 -25.63
N LEU A 196 5.32 -9.03 -25.51
CA LEU A 196 5.99 -8.43 -26.70
C LEU A 196 7.26 -9.17 -27.11
N THR A 197 7.93 -9.86 -26.18
CA THR A 197 9.24 -10.50 -26.44
C THR A 197 9.21 -12.02 -26.36
N GLY A 198 8.26 -12.61 -25.65
CA GLY A 198 8.29 -14.01 -25.25
C GLY A 198 9.26 -14.32 -24.11
N GLU A 199 10.01 -13.33 -23.59
CA GLU A 199 11.00 -13.51 -22.52
C GLU A 199 10.45 -13.01 -21.18
N ARG A 200 10.57 -13.83 -20.11
CA ARG A 200 10.24 -13.42 -18.74
C ARG A 200 11.45 -12.78 -18.08
N LYS A 201 11.25 -11.56 -17.57
CA LYS A 201 12.22 -10.81 -16.79
C LYS A 201 11.51 -10.14 -15.60
N GLU A 202 12.24 -9.97 -14.50
CA GLU A 202 11.74 -9.19 -13.37
C GLU A 202 11.65 -7.70 -13.72
N GLY A 203 10.66 -6.99 -13.17
CA GLY A 203 10.44 -5.57 -13.46
C GLY A 203 11.71 -4.72 -13.30
N LYS A 204 12.50 -4.95 -12.23
CA LYS A 204 13.77 -4.25 -12.01
C LYS A 204 14.81 -4.45 -13.11
N GLU A 205 14.80 -5.61 -13.78
CA GLU A 205 15.69 -5.91 -14.91
C GLU A 205 15.20 -5.18 -16.16
N ILE A 206 13.89 -5.19 -16.42
CA ILE A 206 13.28 -4.48 -17.53
C ILE A 206 13.60 -2.98 -17.46
N PHE A 207 13.46 -2.36 -16.29
CA PHE A 207 13.79 -0.94 -16.09
C PHE A 207 15.25 -0.63 -16.45
N LYS A 208 16.19 -1.50 -16.12
CA LYS A 208 17.61 -1.32 -16.44
C LYS A 208 17.91 -1.40 -17.95
N LEU A 209 17.10 -2.12 -18.70
CA LEU A 209 17.25 -2.28 -20.15
C LEU A 209 16.76 -1.05 -20.97
N LEU A 210 16.28 0.02 -20.33
CA LEU A 210 15.74 1.22 -20.99
C LEU A 210 16.60 1.75 -22.14
N LYS A 211 17.93 1.68 -22.03
CA LYS A 211 18.87 2.21 -23.03
C LYS A 211 19.29 1.19 -24.08
N GLU A 212 19.12 -0.09 -23.83
CA GLU A 212 19.67 -1.19 -24.62
C GLU A 212 18.61 -1.94 -25.43
N ASP A 213 17.38 -1.99 -24.90
CA ASP A 213 16.25 -2.73 -25.46
C ASP A 213 15.12 -1.78 -25.84
N LYS A 214 14.79 -1.75 -27.15
CA LYS A 214 13.72 -0.91 -27.68
C LYS A 214 12.33 -1.28 -27.14
N ILE A 215 12.09 -2.57 -26.83
CA ILE A 215 10.82 -3.02 -26.29
C ILE A 215 10.72 -2.62 -24.82
N ALA A 216 11.78 -2.83 -24.04
CA ALA A 216 11.83 -2.36 -22.66
C ALA A 216 11.60 -0.83 -22.60
N LYS A 217 12.25 -0.07 -23.48
CA LYS A 217 12.04 1.36 -23.59
C LYS A 217 10.58 1.72 -23.82
N LYS A 218 9.91 1.04 -24.78
CA LYS A 218 8.49 1.28 -25.05
C LYS A 218 7.61 0.95 -23.84
N VAL A 219 7.84 -0.20 -23.20
CA VAL A 219 7.07 -0.61 -22.01
C VAL A 219 7.19 0.41 -20.87
N ILE A 220 8.40 0.94 -20.66
CA ILE A 220 8.66 1.93 -19.60
C ILE A 220 8.05 3.29 -19.96
N GLU A 221 8.10 3.71 -21.21
CA GLU A 221 7.46 4.94 -21.68
C GLU A 221 5.94 4.84 -21.57
N ASP A 222 5.33 3.73 -22.01
CA ASP A 222 3.88 3.48 -21.87
C ASP A 222 3.46 3.46 -20.38
N PHE A 223 4.27 2.85 -19.51
CA PHE A 223 4.07 2.89 -18.05
C PHE A 223 4.05 4.33 -17.51
N ALA A 224 5.05 5.13 -17.87
CA ALA A 224 5.17 6.50 -17.40
C ALA A 224 4.02 7.39 -17.91
N GLU A 225 3.61 7.20 -19.16
CA GLU A 225 2.49 7.92 -19.77
C GLU A 225 1.16 7.54 -19.13
N ASN A 226 0.88 6.23 -18.98
CA ASN A 226 -0.34 5.74 -18.35
C ASN A 226 -0.47 6.21 -16.88
N LEU A 227 0.65 6.20 -16.13
CA LEU A 227 0.69 6.75 -14.79
C LEU A 227 0.35 8.24 -14.80
N ALA A 228 0.93 9.03 -15.70
CA ALA A 228 0.65 10.45 -15.81
C ALA A 228 -0.83 10.73 -16.12
N ILE A 229 -1.43 10.02 -17.05
CA ILE A 229 -2.87 10.11 -17.38
C ILE A 229 -3.72 9.84 -16.14
N TYR A 230 -3.35 8.81 -15.38
CA TYR A 230 -4.06 8.47 -14.16
C TYR A 230 -3.93 9.55 -13.08
N LEU A 231 -2.72 10.12 -12.90
CA LEU A 231 -2.50 11.22 -11.96
C LEU A 231 -3.32 12.47 -12.34
N VAL A 232 -3.48 12.76 -13.64
CA VAL A 232 -4.35 13.84 -14.12
C VAL A 232 -5.81 13.58 -13.73
N SER A 233 -6.27 12.33 -13.89
CA SER A 233 -7.64 11.94 -13.51
C SER A 233 -7.88 12.12 -12.01
N LEU A 234 -6.96 11.65 -11.17
CA LEU A 234 -7.03 11.81 -9.71
C LEU A 234 -7.01 13.29 -9.30
N LYS A 235 -6.14 14.08 -9.94
CA LYS A 235 -6.12 15.54 -9.72
C LYS A 235 -7.47 16.18 -10.03
N ASN A 236 -8.08 15.85 -11.16
CA ASN A 236 -9.34 16.46 -11.58
C ASN A 236 -10.54 15.99 -10.75
N ILE A 237 -10.52 14.79 -10.19
CA ILE A 237 -11.60 14.25 -9.35
C ILE A 237 -11.49 14.76 -7.91
N LEU A 238 -10.27 14.79 -7.34
CA LEU A 238 -10.07 14.98 -5.91
C LEU A 238 -9.44 16.33 -5.55
N ASP A 239 -8.78 16.99 -6.50
CA ASP A 239 -7.97 18.21 -6.28
C ASP A 239 -7.13 18.15 -4.99
N PRO A 240 -6.29 17.09 -4.82
CA PRO A 240 -5.52 16.92 -3.61
C PRO A 240 -4.33 17.88 -3.59
N GLN A 241 -3.83 18.22 -2.40
CA GLN A 241 -2.60 19.01 -2.27
C GLN A 241 -1.37 18.28 -2.82
N GLY A 242 -1.39 16.94 -2.78
CA GLY A 242 -0.31 16.13 -3.34
C GLY A 242 -0.70 14.69 -3.61
N ILE A 243 0.17 14.02 -4.37
CA ILE A 243 0.18 12.58 -4.55
C ILE A 243 1.53 12.05 -4.08
N VAL A 244 1.51 11.03 -3.23
CA VAL A 244 2.70 10.30 -2.77
C VAL A 244 2.75 8.97 -3.50
N ILE A 245 3.86 8.68 -4.17
CA ILE A 245 4.07 7.43 -4.90
C ILE A 245 5.09 6.58 -4.16
N GLY A 246 4.66 5.41 -3.70
CA GLY A 246 5.47 4.42 -2.99
C GLY A 246 5.43 3.04 -3.63
N GLY A 247 5.72 2.01 -2.84
CA GLY A 247 5.81 0.62 -3.29
C GLY A 247 7.16 0.28 -3.95
N GLY A 248 7.35 -1.00 -4.32
CA GLY A 248 8.63 -1.50 -4.81
C GLY A 248 9.12 -0.87 -6.11
N VAL A 249 8.20 -0.47 -7.01
CA VAL A 249 8.53 0.13 -8.32
C VAL A 249 9.21 1.50 -8.17
N ILE A 250 9.01 2.21 -7.05
CA ILE A 250 9.66 3.50 -6.79
C ILE A 250 11.19 3.39 -6.74
N ASN A 251 11.72 2.21 -6.43
CA ASN A 251 13.18 1.96 -6.44
C ASN A 251 13.80 2.03 -7.85
N SER A 252 12.97 2.06 -8.89
CA SER A 252 13.37 2.23 -10.29
C SER A 252 12.99 3.60 -10.85
N LYS A 253 12.70 4.58 -10.00
CA LYS A 253 12.18 5.90 -10.39
C LYS A 253 13.10 6.66 -11.34
N GLU A 254 14.41 6.45 -11.29
CA GLU A 254 15.38 7.09 -12.18
C GLU A 254 15.14 6.80 -13.66
N TYR A 255 14.41 5.73 -13.99
CA TYR A 255 14.12 5.33 -15.37
C TYR A 255 12.82 5.92 -15.94
N TRP A 256 11.87 6.33 -15.08
CA TRP A 256 10.53 6.71 -15.53
C TRP A 256 9.99 8.02 -14.93
N TRP A 257 10.50 8.49 -13.79
CA TRP A 257 9.90 9.61 -13.03
C TRP A 257 9.86 10.91 -13.84
N ASP A 258 10.97 11.33 -14.42
CA ASP A 258 11.03 12.59 -15.15
C ASP A 258 10.13 12.57 -16.39
N LYS A 259 10.03 11.40 -17.04
CA LYS A 259 9.15 11.20 -18.19
C LYS A 259 7.68 11.28 -17.77
N MET A 260 7.30 10.63 -16.69
CA MET A 260 5.96 10.72 -16.09
C MET A 260 5.59 12.16 -15.73
N ILE A 261 6.49 12.91 -15.10
CA ILE A 261 6.28 14.33 -14.78
C ILE A 261 6.10 15.17 -16.06
N SER A 262 6.85 14.87 -17.13
CA SER A 262 6.71 15.54 -18.43
C SER A 262 5.31 15.32 -19.01
N TYR A 263 4.84 14.06 -19.07
CA TYR A 263 3.50 13.72 -19.55
C TYR A 263 2.39 14.32 -18.65
N TYR A 264 2.57 14.29 -17.32
CA TYR A 264 1.62 14.93 -16.41
C TYR A 264 1.47 16.43 -16.71
N ARG A 265 2.57 17.15 -16.99
CA ARG A 265 2.54 18.57 -17.33
C ARG A 265 1.89 18.84 -18.68
N GLU A 266 2.10 17.94 -19.63
CA GLU A 266 1.54 18.03 -20.99
C GLU A 266 0.01 17.81 -20.97
N TYR A 267 -0.46 16.80 -20.24
CA TYR A 267 -1.87 16.39 -20.25
C TYR A 267 -2.73 17.14 -19.23
N SER A 268 -2.12 17.73 -18.22
CA SER A 268 -2.87 18.41 -17.17
C SER A 268 -3.39 19.78 -17.66
N ASN A 269 -4.69 20.00 -17.50
CA ASN A 269 -5.33 21.30 -17.73
C ASN A 269 -4.77 22.42 -16.83
N ASN A 270 -4.28 22.08 -15.64
CA ASN A 270 -3.57 22.96 -14.72
C ASN A 270 -2.53 22.14 -13.93
N PRO A 271 -1.27 22.09 -14.38
CA PRO A 271 -0.24 21.28 -13.71
C PRO A 271 0.32 21.90 -12.43
N LYS A 272 -0.12 23.12 -12.10
CA LYS A 272 0.29 23.82 -10.86
C LYS A 272 -0.65 23.48 -9.71
N GLY A 273 -0.14 23.45 -8.50
CA GLY A 273 -0.93 23.31 -7.28
C GLY A 273 -0.86 21.91 -6.64
N MET A 274 -0.87 20.83 -7.42
CA MET A 274 -0.68 19.48 -6.89
C MET A 274 0.80 19.09 -6.93
N LYS A 275 1.32 18.65 -5.78
CA LYS A 275 2.69 18.11 -5.67
C LYS A 275 2.69 16.61 -5.94
N ILE A 276 3.66 16.12 -6.69
CA ILE A 276 3.90 14.68 -6.88
C ILE A 276 5.25 14.37 -6.24
N VAL A 277 5.27 13.51 -5.24
CA VAL A 277 6.47 13.22 -4.44
C VAL A 277 6.63 11.71 -4.23
N PRO A 278 7.88 11.20 -4.17
CA PRO A 278 8.10 9.82 -3.77
C PRO A 278 7.87 9.65 -2.27
N ALA A 279 7.42 8.45 -1.87
CA ALA A 279 7.35 8.03 -0.48
C ALA A 279 8.74 7.96 0.17
N VAL A 280 8.79 8.20 1.48
CA VAL A 280 10.04 8.22 2.26
C VAL A 280 10.29 6.87 2.94
N TYR A 281 9.25 6.27 3.54
CA TYR A 281 9.41 5.13 4.44
C TYR A 281 9.33 3.74 3.78
N LEU A 282 9.03 3.68 2.49
CA LEU A 282 9.08 2.46 1.65
C LEU A 282 8.58 1.19 2.39
N ASN A 283 9.48 0.23 2.62
CA ASN A 283 9.15 -1.06 3.26
C ASN A 283 8.78 -0.94 4.74
N ASP A 284 9.11 0.16 5.41
CA ASP A 284 8.76 0.39 6.81
C ASP A 284 7.40 1.09 6.96
N ALA A 285 6.85 1.63 5.86
CA ALA A 285 5.65 2.44 5.89
C ALA A 285 4.43 1.70 6.48
N GLY A 286 4.21 0.45 6.10
CA GLY A 286 3.10 -0.35 6.60
C GLY A 286 3.17 -0.55 8.12
N MET A 287 4.33 -0.97 8.61
CA MET A 287 4.57 -1.21 10.04
C MET A 287 4.48 0.08 10.87
N ILE A 288 5.10 1.18 10.43
CA ILE A 288 5.06 2.46 11.14
C ILE A 288 3.64 3.05 11.12
N GLY A 289 2.95 2.98 10.00
CA GLY A 289 1.59 3.48 9.87
C GLY A 289 0.58 2.67 10.69
N ALA A 290 0.74 1.35 10.81
CA ALA A 290 -0.01 0.55 11.75
C ALA A 290 0.25 1.04 13.20
N GLY A 291 1.51 1.32 13.56
CA GLY A 291 1.85 1.93 14.85
C GLY A 291 1.14 3.27 15.08
N LYS A 292 0.99 4.10 14.05
CA LYS A 292 0.21 5.36 14.15
C LYS A 292 -1.25 5.09 14.51
N ILE A 293 -1.90 4.11 13.88
CA ILE A 293 -3.28 3.71 14.23
C ILE A 293 -3.35 3.28 15.69
N ALA A 294 -2.40 2.45 16.14
CA ALA A 294 -2.37 1.97 17.51
C ALA A 294 -2.29 3.14 18.52
N PHE A 295 -1.45 4.16 18.27
CA PHE A 295 -1.38 5.36 19.10
C PHE A 295 -2.68 6.16 19.09
N ASP A 296 -3.25 6.43 17.91
CA ASP A 296 -4.44 7.25 17.78
C ASP A 296 -5.64 6.63 18.48
N LYS A 297 -5.85 5.31 18.31
CA LYS A 297 -6.95 4.56 18.93
C LYS A 297 -6.76 4.35 20.42
N ALA A 298 -5.52 4.10 20.89
CA ALA A 298 -5.24 4.01 22.33
C ALA A 298 -5.51 5.33 23.07
N SER A 299 -5.30 6.47 22.41
CA SER A 299 -5.55 7.80 22.96
C SER A 299 -7.05 8.14 23.06
N GLN A 300 -7.88 7.55 22.22
CA GLN A 300 -9.34 7.76 22.20
C GLN A 300 -10.07 6.95 23.29
N ASN A 301 -9.42 5.92 23.85
CA ASN A 301 -9.98 5.05 24.87
C ASN A 301 -9.56 5.44 26.30
N LYS A 302 -8.83 6.53 26.46
CA LYS A 302 -8.51 7.18 27.75
C LYS A 302 -9.45 8.35 28.01
#